data_805186c301350cad5c10c6346a22ed45
#
_entry.id   805186c301350cad5c10c6346a22ed45
#
_cell.length_a   1.000
_cell.length_b   1.000
_cell.length_c   1.000
_cell.angle_alpha   90.00
_cell.angle_beta   90.00
_cell.angle_gamma   90.00
#
_symmetry.space_group_name_H-M   'P 1'
#
loop_
_entity.id
_entity.type
_entity.pdbx_description
1 polymer ?
#
loop_
_entity_poly.entity_id
_entity_poly.type
_entity_poly.pdbx_seq_one_letter_code
_entity_poly.pdbx_strand_id
1 'polypeptide(L)'
;CGKDAVQANTSGSRLVGVGNRALYSNTTGNHNHAFGDHALFACTTASANTAVGYESATALTTGHSSVAVGYQALHDCTTGFRNIAIGYQAGANITDGGDNICIGYQAGLYNSAVTTGDDNVFIGDFVEAGSSNIVKAVAIGYNAVAKGSQTFFAGPNSGAYQGNNSSSWSTTSDIRIKKNVVDNNTGLDKINQIQVRNFEYRTEDEITELPSTCAIAKEGVQLGVIAQEIEQIFPDLVNTESTGCKNVNPDNLTWYLVNAVKELAAEVEKLKNGS
;
A
#
# COMPACT_ATOMS: atom_id res chain seq x y z
N CYS A 1 30.28 17.70 15.72
CA CYS A 1 31.20 16.93 16.58
C CYS A 1 31.52 15.60 15.92
N GLY A 2 32.79 15.28 15.72
CA GLY A 2 33.30 14.06 15.12
C GLY A 2 34.55 14.35 14.31
N LYS A 3 35.35 13.29 14.04
CA LYS A 3 36.55 13.43 13.22
C LYS A 3 36.11 13.82 11.80
N ASP A 4 36.70 14.89 11.25
CA ASP A 4 36.49 15.36 9.89
C ASP A 4 34.99 15.72 9.56
N ALA A 5 34.16 16.00 10.56
CA ALA A 5 32.80 16.46 10.34
C ALA A 5 32.78 17.85 9.69
N VAL A 6 31.97 18.03 8.63
CA VAL A 6 31.81 19.32 7.88
C VAL A 6 33.14 19.89 7.33
N GLN A 7 34.09 19.01 6.99
CA GLN A 7 35.48 19.45 6.74
C GLN A 7 35.63 20.31 5.50
N ALA A 8 34.95 20.02 4.41
CA ALA A 8 35.11 20.75 3.14
C ALA A 8 34.23 21.99 3.02
N ASN A 9 33.50 22.38 4.08
CA ASN A 9 32.54 23.48 3.98
C ASN A 9 33.21 24.81 3.72
N THR A 10 32.78 25.53 2.68
CA THR A 10 33.30 26.85 2.27
C THR A 10 32.32 27.97 2.58
N SER A 11 31.05 27.84 2.25
CA SER A 11 30.03 28.88 2.44
C SER A 11 28.65 28.33 2.89
N GLY A 12 28.52 27.01 3.00
CA GLY A 12 27.28 26.41 3.51
C GLY A 12 26.95 26.83 4.93
N SER A 13 25.70 27.07 5.24
CA SER A 13 25.21 27.55 6.51
C SER A 13 24.13 26.69 7.13
N ARG A 14 23.90 26.84 8.45
CA ARG A 14 22.89 26.08 9.19
C ARG A 14 23.07 24.58 9.08
N LEU A 15 24.32 24.14 9.29
CA LEU A 15 24.73 22.77 9.21
C LEU A 15 24.86 22.15 10.59
N VAL A 16 24.45 20.89 10.72
CA VAL A 16 24.73 20.05 11.88
C VAL A 16 25.43 18.78 11.42
N GLY A 17 26.67 18.55 11.81
CA GLY A 17 27.44 17.34 11.53
C GLY A 17 27.88 16.69 12.84
N VAL A 18 27.34 15.53 13.17
CA VAL A 18 27.67 14.72 14.35
C VAL A 18 27.97 13.30 13.92
N GLY A 19 29.22 12.88 14.03
CA GLY A 19 29.74 11.59 13.60
C GLY A 19 31.02 11.74 12.81
N ASN A 20 31.78 10.64 12.65
CA ASN A 20 32.99 10.64 11.84
C ASN A 20 32.59 10.92 10.38
N ARG A 21 33.21 11.93 9.77
CA ARG A 21 32.95 12.38 8.40
C ARG A 21 31.49 12.70 8.04
N ALA A 22 30.65 13.07 9.03
CA ALA A 22 29.30 13.58 8.75
C ALA A 22 29.41 14.90 7.95
N LEU A 23 28.69 15.03 6.83
CA LEU A 23 28.75 16.19 5.91
C LEU A 23 30.17 16.50 5.42
N TYR A 24 31.03 15.49 5.25
CA TYR A 24 32.46 15.66 4.93
C TYR A 24 32.71 16.53 3.71
N SER A 25 32.00 16.28 2.61
CA SER A 25 32.21 16.94 1.31
C SER A 25 31.37 18.20 1.10
N ASN A 26 30.58 18.64 2.11
CA ASN A 26 29.70 19.79 1.92
C ASN A 26 30.53 21.07 1.62
N THR A 27 30.22 21.73 0.51
CA THR A 27 30.88 22.98 0.11
C THR A 27 30.00 24.20 0.30
N THR A 28 28.84 24.21 -0.33
CA THR A 28 27.91 25.37 -0.33
C THR A 28 26.49 25.01 0.10
N GLY A 29 26.19 23.72 0.33
CA GLY A 29 24.87 23.23 0.76
C GLY A 29 24.45 23.84 2.11
N ASN A 30 23.17 24.15 2.24
CA ASN A 30 22.61 24.81 3.43
C ASN A 30 21.55 23.92 4.10
N HIS A 31 21.31 24.14 5.41
CA HIS A 31 20.25 23.48 6.16
C HIS A 31 20.35 21.94 6.15
N ASN A 32 21.57 21.40 6.09
CA ASN A 32 21.77 19.95 6.15
C ASN A 32 22.07 19.51 7.59
N HIS A 33 21.37 18.48 8.05
CA HIS A 33 21.55 17.90 9.37
C HIS A 33 21.95 16.44 9.27
N ALA A 34 23.15 16.08 9.70
CA ALA A 34 23.71 14.74 9.64
C ALA A 34 24.11 14.25 11.04
N PHE A 35 23.56 13.13 11.47
CA PHE A 35 23.85 12.44 12.72
C PHE A 35 24.20 10.98 12.45
N GLY A 36 25.47 10.65 12.42
CA GLY A 36 26.00 9.30 12.17
C GLY A 36 27.30 9.32 11.40
N ASP A 37 28.07 8.25 11.50
CA ASP A 37 29.28 8.10 10.70
C ASP A 37 28.90 8.03 9.22
N HIS A 38 29.59 8.84 8.40
CA HIS A 38 29.34 9.00 6.97
C HIS A 38 27.92 9.45 6.58
N ALA A 39 27.10 9.96 7.51
CA ALA A 39 25.81 10.56 7.15
C ALA A 39 26.02 11.79 6.26
N LEU A 40 25.35 11.86 5.09
CA LEU A 40 25.51 12.89 4.06
C LEU A 40 26.98 13.09 3.62
N PHE A 41 27.75 12.02 3.54
CA PHE A 41 29.22 12.09 3.29
C PHE A 41 29.57 12.80 1.99
N ALA A 42 28.93 12.45 0.87
CA ALA A 42 29.21 12.97 -0.47
C ALA A 42 28.47 14.30 -0.76
N CYS A 43 27.69 14.82 0.19
CA CYS A 43 26.89 16.04 0.03
C CYS A 43 27.80 17.22 -0.34
N THR A 44 27.61 17.82 -1.51
CA THR A 44 28.41 18.97 -1.96
C THR A 44 27.61 20.27 -1.93
N THR A 45 26.57 20.37 -2.74
CA THR A 45 25.71 21.56 -2.88
C THR A 45 24.25 21.29 -2.46
N ALA A 46 23.94 20.04 -2.12
CA ALA A 46 22.62 19.64 -1.63
C ALA A 46 22.18 20.45 -0.42
N SER A 47 20.88 20.68 -0.29
CA SER A 47 20.34 21.51 0.77
C SER A 47 19.06 20.94 1.39
N ALA A 48 18.80 21.33 2.64
CA ALA A 48 17.59 20.97 3.37
C ALA A 48 17.40 19.45 3.59
N ASN A 49 18.49 18.73 3.77
CA ASN A 49 18.44 17.28 4.01
C ASN A 49 18.65 16.95 5.50
N THR A 50 17.96 15.93 5.98
CA THR A 50 18.13 15.36 7.31
C THR A 50 18.53 13.90 7.19
N ALA A 51 19.69 13.52 7.70
CA ALA A 51 20.19 12.15 7.71
C ALA A 51 20.58 11.74 9.13
N VAL A 52 20.01 10.64 9.60
CA VAL A 52 20.26 10.09 10.95
C VAL A 52 20.54 8.60 10.83
N GLY A 53 21.76 8.19 11.11
CA GLY A 53 22.20 6.79 11.05
C GLY A 53 23.53 6.63 10.32
N TYR A 54 24.13 5.47 10.48
CA TYR A 54 25.34 5.07 9.78
C TYR A 54 25.10 5.06 8.27
N GLU A 55 25.92 5.78 7.50
CA GLU A 55 25.82 5.88 6.03
C GLU A 55 24.43 6.30 5.50
N SER A 56 23.63 7.01 6.31
CA SER A 56 22.35 7.54 5.82
C SER A 56 22.60 8.64 4.76
N ALA A 57 21.96 8.50 3.60
CA ALA A 57 22.10 9.37 2.42
C ALA A 57 23.59 9.64 2.06
N THR A 58 24.45 8.62 2.18
CA THR A 58 25.91 8.79 2.05
C THR A 58 26.34 9.24 0.65
N ALA A 59 25.66 8.80 -0.42
CA ALA A 59 25.99 9.16 -1.81
C ALA A 59 25.35 10.49 -2.28
N LEU A 60 24.52 11.14 -1.48
CA LEU A 60 23.75 12.31 -1.89
C LEU A 60 24.67 13.49 -2.20
N THR A 61 24.68 13.95 -3.47
CA THR A 61 25.56 15.04 -3.94
C THR A 61 24.84 16.38 -4.06
N THR A 62 23.76 16.44 -4.84
CA THR A 62 23.00 17.65 -5.17
C THR A 62 21.50 17.53 -4.84
N GLY A 63 21.00 16.35 -4.48
CA GLY A 63 19.61 16.15 -4.08
C GLY A 63 19.24 17.00 -2.85
N HIS A 64 17.95 17.33 -2.72
CA HIS A 64 17.50 18.25 -1.68
C HIS A 64 16.21 17.84 -1.01
N SER A 65 15.95 18.39 0.18
CA SER A 65 14.69 18.25 0.90
C SER A 65 14.32 16.80 1.25
N SER A 66 15.32 15.94 1.45
CA SER A 66 15.14 14.53 1.77
C SER A 66 15.34 14.24 3.25
N VAL A 67 14.64 13.22 3.76
CA VAL A 67 14.77 12.71 5.13
C VAL A 67 15.21 11.25 5.06
N ALA A 68 16.37 10.91 5.62
CA ALA A 68 16.92 9.57 5.71
C ALA A 68 17.19 9.22 7.18
N VAL A 69 16.41 8.31 7.76
CA VAL A 69 16.55 7.87 9.15
C VAL A 69 16.70 6.38 9.25
N GLY A 70 17.86 5.89 9.62
CA GLY A 70 18.21 4.49 9.75
C GLY A 70 19.56 4.14 9.14
N TYR A 71 20.04 2.95 9.46
CA TYR A 71 21.25 2.39 8.84
C TYR A 71 21.06 2.32 7.33
N GLN A 72 21.92 3.00 6.56
CA GLN A 72 21.92 3.05 5.10
C GLN A 72 20.56 3.44 4.46
N ALA A 73 19.72 4.21 5.13
CA ALA A 73 18.54 4.79 4.50
C ALA A 73 18.96 5.75 3.37
N LEU A 74 18.36 5.67 2.17
CA LEU A 74 18.74 6.44 0.97
C LEU A 74 20.23 6.35 0.60
N HIS A 75 20.86 5.19 0.82
CA HIS A 75 22.32 5.02 0.69
C HIS A 75 22.86 5.44 -0.69
N ASP A 76 22.27 4.97 -1.78
CA ASP A 76 22.74 5.19 -3.17
C ASP A 76 22.14 6.46 -3.81
N CYS A 77 21.33 7.22 -3.07
CA CYS A 77 20.69 8.43 -3.59
C CYS A 77 21.74 9.49 -3.92
N THR A 78 21.82 9.90 -5.19
CA THR A 78 22.79 10.89 -5.68
C THR A 78 22.17 12.25 -5.92
N THR A 79 21.15 12.33 -6.75
CA THR A 79 20.46 13.56 -7.16
C THR A 79 18.98 13.57 -6.80
N GLY A 80 18.44 12.46 -6.29
CA GLY A 80 17.05 12.33 -5.87
C GLY A 80 16.66 13.39 -4.84
N PHE A 81 15.42 13.81 -4.85
CA PHE A 81 14.93 14.94 -4.06
C PHE A 81 13.58 14.62 -3.40
N ARG A 82 13.30 15.31 -2.27
CA ARG A 82 12.04 15.16 -1.51
C ARG A 82 11.67 13.74 -1.14
N ASN A 83 12.68 12.87 -0.98
CA ASN A 83 12.46 11.49 -0.55
C ASN A 83 12.38 11.40 0.97
N ILE A 84 11.49 10.56 1.48
CA ILE A 84 11.40 10.19 2.90
C ILE A 84 11.72 8.71 3.02
N ALA A 85 12.81 8.36 3.71
CA ALA A 85 13.20 6.98 3.99
C ALA A 85 13.44 6.80 5.49
N ILE A 86 12.65 5.96 6.13
CA ILE A 86 12.72 5.69 7.56
C ILE A 86 12.75 4.18 7.79
N GLY A 87 13.87 3.68 8.28
CA GLY A 87 14.11 2.27 8.55
C GLY A 87 15.47 1.79 8.05
N TYR A 88 15.86 0.59 8.47
CA TYR A 88 17.07 -0.07 7.99
C TYR A 88 16.98 -0.25 6.47
N GLN A 89 17.93 0.35 5.72
CA GLN A 89 18.00 0.32 4.26
C GLN A 89 16.70 0.73 3.53
N ALA A 90 15.85 1.55 4.13
CA ALA A 90 14.66 2.06 3.47
C ALA A 90 15.08 2.93 2.26
N GLY A 91 14.54 2.64 1.07
CA GLY A 91 14.83 3.35 -0.17
C GLY A 91 16.32 3.35 -0.57
N ALA A 92 17.14 2.39 -0.09
CA ALA A 92 18.60 2.43 -0.24
C ALA A 92 19.09 2.47 -1.69
N ASN A 93 18.36 1.90 -2.64
CA ASN A 93 18.73 1.85 -4.06
C ASN A 93 18.14 3.01 -4.89
N ILE A 94 17.39 3.94 -4.30
CA ILE A 94 16.96 5.15 -5.01
C ILE A 94 18.22 5.93 -5.41
N THR A 95 18.37 6.24 -6.69
CA THR A 95 19.52 7.00 -7.22
C THR A 95 19.16 8.45 -7.50
N ASP A 96 18.23 8.67 -8.41
CA ASP A 96 17.78 9.98 -8.88
C ASP A 96 16.25 10.19 -8.78
N GLY A 97 15.50 9.15 -8.41
CA GLY A 97 14.07 9.25 -8.15
C GLY A 97 13.70 10.26 -7.06
N GLY A 98 12.60 10.98 -7.24
CA GLY A 98 12.09 11.98 -6.32
C GLY A 98 10.73 11.67 -5.73
N ASP A 99 10.36 12.39 -4.68
CA ASP A 99 9.02 12.32 -4.07
C ASP A 99 8.58 10.93 -3.59
N ASN A 100 9.54 10.06 -3.23
CA ASN A 100 9.24 8.72 -2.72
C ASN A 100 9.17 8.70 -1.20
N ILE A 101 8.24 7.91 -0.66
CA ILE A 101 8.11 7.60 0.78
C ILE A 101 8.38 6.12 0.98
N CYS A 102 9.47 5.77 1.69
CA CYS A 102 9.86 4.42 2.05
C CYS A 102 9.95 4.31 3.58
N ILE A 103 9.00 3.64 4.23
CA ILE A 103 8.96 3.51 5.70
C ILE A 103 8.86 2.04 6.07
N GLY A 104 9.85 1.53 6.79
CA GLY A 104 9.98 0.15 7.25
C GLY A 104 11.33 -0.46 6.90
N TYR A 105 11.59 -1.65 7.42
CA TYR A 105 12.81 -2.41 7.13
C TYR A 105 12.85 -2.78 5.64
N GLN A 106 13.87 -2.29 4.92
CA GLN A 106 14.05 -2.51 3.47
C GLN A 106 12.83 -2.12 2.61
N ALA A 107 12.02 -1.15 3.05
CA ALA A 107 10.90 -0.64 2.27
C ALA A 107 11.40 0.00 0.96
N GLY A 108 10.83 -0.42 -0.18
CA GLY A 108 11.24 0.03 -1.51
C GLY A 108 12.57 -0.53 -2.01
N LEU A 109 13.21 -1.45 -1.24
CA LEU A 109 14.50 -2.06 -1.59
C LEU A 109 14.38 -3.55 -1.93
N TYR A 110 13.56 -4.31 -1.17
CA TYR A 110 13.58 -5.77 -1.18
C TYR A 110 13.26 -6.35 -2.57
N ASN A 111 14.01 -7.35 -3.04
CA ASN A 111 13.99 -8.02 -4.36
C ASN A 111 13.91 -7.09 -5.58
N SER A 112 12.87 -6.27 -5.69
CA SER A 112 12.63 -5.33 -6.79
C SER A 112 12.65 -3.91 -6.26
N ALA A 113 13.84 -3.30 -6.23
CA ALA A 113 14.04 -1.96 -5.70
C ALA A 113 13.55 -0.86 -6.65
N VAL A 114 13.02 0.24 -6.09
CA VAL A 114 12.87 1.48 -6.84
C VAL A 114 14.23 2.16 -6.96
N THR A 115 14.59 2.62 -8.14
CA THR A 115 15.84 3.35 -8.40
C THR A 115 15.61 4.74 -8.98
N THR A 116 14.84 4.85 -10.05
CA THR A 116 14.58 6.08 -10.80
C THR A 116 13.09 6.49 -10.77
N GLY A 117 12.24 5.72 -10.09
CA GLY A 117 10.81 5.99 -10.00
C GLY A 117 10.47 7.15 -9.08
N ASP A 118 9.39 7.86 -9.37
CA ASP A 118 8.93 9.04 -8.65
C ASP A 118 7.54 8.86 -8.03
N ASP A 119 7.24 9.69 -7.01
CA ASP A 119 5.90 9.81 -6.42
C ASP A 119 5.36 8.49 -5.79
N ASN A 120 6.22 7.61 -5.29
CA ASN A 120 5.79 6.32 -4.75
C ASN A 120 5.66 6.34 -3.22
N VAL A 121 4.78 5.48 -2.69
CA VAL A 121 4.60 5.25 -1.25
C VAL A 121 4.76 3.76 -0.94
N PHE A 122 5.81 3.41 -0.20
CA PHE A 122 6.14 2.06 0.26
C PHE A 122 6.18 2.05 1.79
N ILE A 123 5.20 1.46 2.44
CA ILE A 123 5.09 1.45 3.91
C ILE A 123 4.92 0.01 4.42
N GLY A 124 5.85 -0.44 5.22
CA GLY A 124 5.93 -1.77 5.81
C GLY A 124 7.28 -2.42 5.55
N ASP A 125 7.57 -3.51 6.29
CA ASP A 125 8.81 -4.24 6.12
C ASP A 125 8.79 -5.05 4.82
N PHE A 126 9.91 -5.09 4.10
CA PHE A 126 10.10 -5.81 2.85
C PHE A 126 9.12 -5.42 1.73
N VAL A 127 8.68 -4.17 1.71
CA VAL A 127 7.83 -3.70 0.60
C VAL A 127 8.67 -3.58 -0.67
N GLU A 128 8.16 -4.16 -1.76
CA GLU A 128 8.82 -4.17 -3.07
C GLU A 128 8.18 -3.16 -4.04
N ALA A 129 9.02 -2.51 -4.82
CA ALA A 129 8.55 -1.63 -5.89
C ALA A 129 7.95 -2.38 -7.09
N GLY A 130 8.33 -3.65 -7.29
CA GLY A 130 7.93 -4.44 -8.45
C GLY A 130 8.64 -4.06 -9.75
N SER A 131 9.18 -2.84 -9.87
CA SER A 131 10.05 -2.41 -10.95
C SER A 131 10.87 -1.18 -10.55
N SER A 132 12.04 -0.98 -11.16
CA SER A 132 12.99 0.08 -10.78
C SER A 132 12.53 1.50 -11.13
N ASN A 133 11.67 1.64 -12.12
CA ASN A 133 11.17 2.92 -12.65
C ASN A 133 9.67 3.14 -12.41
N ILE A 134 9.11 2.47 -11.41
CA ILE A 134 7.70 2.60 -11.06
C ILE A 134 7.37 4.03 -10.60
N VAL A 135 6.21 4.55 -10.99
CA VAL A 135 5.77 5.90 -10.63
C VAL A 135 4.34 5.92 -10.09
N LYS A 136 4.10 6.77 -9.06
CA LYS A 136 2.77 6.97 -8.46
C LYS A 136 2.13 5.68 -7.95
N ALA A 137 2.95 4.76 -7.46
CA ALA A 137 2.47 3.52 -6.87
C ALA A 137 2.38 3.66 -5.34
N VAL A 138 1.38 3.04 -4.76
CA VAL A 138 1.23 2.90 -3.32
C VAL A 138 1.22 1.42 -2.97
N ALA A 139 2.15 0.97 -2.13
CA ALA A 139 2.17 -0.38 -1.57
C ALA A 139 2.32 -0.31 -0.06
N ILE A 140 1.37 -0.89 0.67
CA ILE A 140 1.32 -0.84 2.13
C ILE A 140 1.12 -2.24 2.70
N GLY A 141 1.97 -2.63 3.65
CA GLY A 141 1.88 -3.89 4.39
C GLY A 141 3.16 -4.70 4.34
N TYR A 142 3.26 -5.71 5.21
CA TYR A 142 4.40 -6.63 5.24
C TYR A 142 4.52 -7.38 3.91
N ASN A 143 5.72 -7.36 3.29
CA ASN A 143 6.01 -8.04 2.02
C ASN A 143 5.02 -7.68 0.89
N ALA A 144 4.50 -6.45 0.91
CA ALA A 144 3.62 -5.94 -0.14
C ALA A 144 4.43 -5.66 -1.42
N VAL A 145 3.89 -6.05 -2.59
CA VAL A 145 4.53 -5.81 -3.89
C VAL A 145 3.64 -4.88 -4.71
N ALA A 146 4.15 -3.71 -5.10
CA ALA A 146 3.43 -2.79 -5.96
C ALA A 146 3.08 -3.46 -7.30
N LYS A 147 1.88 -3.23 -7.79
CA LYS A 147 1.33 -3.95 -8.97
C LYS A 147 1.52 -3.19 -10.30
N GLY A 148 2.28 -2.12 -10.29
CA GLY A 148 2.57 -1.27 -11.43
C GLY A 148 2.41 0.21 -11.12
N SER A 149 2.76 1.06 -12.07
CA SER A 149 2.58 2.51 -11.93
C SER A 149 1.10 2.89 -11.81
N GLN A 150 0.83 3.95 -11.01
CA GLN A 150 -0.53 4.47 -10.78
C GLN A 150 -1.48 3.44 -10.12
N THR A 151 -0.94 2.57 -9.27
CA THR A 151 -1.75 1.56 -8.56
C THR A 151 -1.68 1.75 -7.06
N PHE A 152 -2.74 1.35 -6.37
CA PHE A 152 -2.77 1.19 -4.92
C PHE A 152 -2.85 -0.30 -4.58
N PHE A 153 -1.97 -0.77 -3.70
CA PHE A 153 -1.98 -2.12 -3.17
C PHE A 153 -1.85 -2.09 -1.65
N ALA A 154 -2.71 -2.80 -0.95
CA ALA A 154 -2.63 -2.95 0.49
C ALA A 154 -2.68 -4.42 0.89
N GLY A 155 -1.76 -4.82 1.75
CA GLY A 155 -1.67 -6.17 2.31
C GLY A 155 -0.53 -7.00 1.73
N PRO A 156 -0.34 -8.24 2.22
CA PRO A 156 0.62 -9.18 1.67
C PRO A 156 0.20 -9.62 0.25
N ASN A 157 0.95 -10.52 -0.38
CA ASN A 157 0.79 -10.93 -1.79
C ASN A 157 -0.64 -11.14 -2.34
N SER A 158 -1.61 -11.41 -1.47
CA SER A 158 -3.05 -11.57 -1.78
C SER A 158 -3.92 -10.37 -1.38
N GLY A 159 -3.30 -9.24 -1.08
CA GLY A 159 -4.00 -8.02 -0.65
C GLY A 159 -4.89 -7.39 -1.72
N ALA A 160 -5.63 -6.36 -1.32
CA ALA A 160 -6.50 -5.59 -2.20
C ALA A 160 -5.68 -4.72 -3.17
N TYR A 161 -6.09 -4.69 -4.43
CA TYR A 161 -5.44 -3.94 -5.49
C TYR A 161 -6.43 -3.10 -6.30
N GLN A 162 -6.05 -1.86 -6.57
CA GLN A 162 -6.81 -0.94 -7.40
C GLN A 162 -5.85 -0.10 -8.27
N GLY A 163 -6.19 0.10 -9.54
CA GLY A 163 -5.33 0.86 -10.45
C GLY A 163 -6.03 1.32 -11.72
N ASN A 164 -5.31 2.08 -12.55
CA ASN A 164 -5.73 2.53 -13.87
C ASN A 164 -7.05 3.30 -13.91
N ASN A 165 -7.22 4.28 -13.01
CA ASN A 165 -8.41 5.14 -12.96
C ASN A 165 -9.73 4.35 -12.79
N SER A 166 -9.67 3.17 -12.19
CA SER A 166 -10.84 2.37 -11.83
C SER A 166 -11.35 2.73 -10.43
N SER A 167 -12.65 2.81 -10.24
CA SER A 167 -13.27 2.94 -8.92
C SER A 167 -13.46 1.58 -8.23
N SER A 168 -13.20 0.48 -8.93
CA SER A 168 -13.35 -0.88 -8.43
C SER A 168 -12.02 -1.49 -8.02
N TRP A 169 -12.03 -2.29 -6.95
CA TRP A 169 -10.90 -3.10 -6.54
C TRP A 169 -10.80 -4.33 -7.46
N SER A 170 -9.59 -4.66 -7.91
CA SER A 170 -9.32 -5.83 -8.75
C SER A 170 -8.63 -6.92 -7.94
N THR A 171 -9.00 -8.17 -8.19
CA THR A 171 -8.35 -9.35 -7.62
C THR A 171 -7.57 -10.12 -8.69
N THR A 172 -6.43 -10.70 -8.31
CA THR A 172 -5.64 -11.53 -9.24
C THR A 172 -6.35 -12.86 -9.46
N SER A 173 -6.62 -13.22 -10.74
CA SER A 173 -7.37 -14.42 -11.12
C SER A 173 -6.71 -15.22 -12.27
N ASP A 174 -5.37 -15.28 -12.29
CA ASP A 174 -4.59 -16.00 -13.31
C ASP A 174 -4.68 -17.52 -13.09
N ILE A 175 -4.92 -18.28 -14.17
CA ILE A 175 -5.01 -19.76 -14.13
C ILE A 175 -3.71 -20.40 -13.62
N ARG A 176 -2.56 -19.78 -13.85
CA ARG A 176 -1.24 -20.30 -13.44
C ARG A 176 -1.05 -20.40 -11.94
N ILE A 177 -1.84 -19.67 -11.16
CA ILE A 177 -1.83 -19.70 -9.68
C ILE A 177 -2.98 -20.51 -9.10
N LYS A 178 -3.84 -21.10 -9.93
CA LYS A 178 -4.99 -21.89 -9.51
C LYS A 178 -4.75 -23.39 -9.74
N LYS A 179 -5.30 -24.21 -8.87
CA LYS A 179 -5.28 -25.68 -8.99
C LYS A 179 -6.67 -26.25 -8.71
N ASN A 180 -6.92 -27.46 -9.16
CA ASN A 180 -8.18 -28.20 -8.94
C ASN A 180 -9.41 -27.38 -9.40
N VAL A 181 -9.29 -26.72 -10.57
CA VAL A 181 -10.38 -25.92 -11.12
C VAL A 181 -11.51 -26.83 -11.55
N VAL A 182 -12.69 -26.63 -10.96
CA VAL A 182 -13.94 -27.35 -11.25
C VAL A 182 -15.07 -26.35 -11.46
N ASP A 183 -16.08 -26.74 -12.24
CA ASP A 183 -17.25 -25.91 -12.47
C ASP A 183 -18.10 -25.80 -11.19
N ASN A 184 -18.61 -24.59 -10.94
CA ASN A 184 -19.63 -24.33 -9.93
C ASN A 184 -20.94 -24.01 -10.64
N ASN A 185 -21.97 -24.79 -10.35
CA ASN A 185 -23.31 -24.64 -10.97
C ASN A 185 -24.36 -24.09 -10.00
N THR A 186 -23.94 -23.50 -8.87
CA THR A 186 -24.87 -22.85 -7.95
C THR A 186 -25.35 -21.53 -8.54
N GLY A 187 -26.64 -21.36 -8.73
CA GLY A 187 -27.21 -20.18 -9.39
C GLY A 187 -28.63 -19.84 -8.95
N LEU A 188 -29.61 -19.99 -9.83
CA LEU A 188 -30.96 -19.43 -9.73
C LEU A 188 -31.71 -19.82 -8.44
N ASP A 189 -31.65 -21.09 -8.07
CA ASP A 189 -32.36 -21.60 -6.88
C ASP A 189 -31.95 -20.89 -5.57
N LYS A 190 -30.64 -20.64 -5.41
CA LYS A 190 -30.12 -19.94 -4.23
C LYS A 190 -30.28 -18.42 -4.33
N ILE A 191 -30.10 -17.85 -5.52
CA ILE A 191 -30.31 -16.40 -5.72
C ILE A 191 -31.77 -16.02 -5.40
N ASN A 192 -32.75 -16.84 -5.76
CA ASN A 192 -34.15 -16.60 -5.48
C ASN A 192 -34.51 -16.62 -3.99
N GLN A 193 -33.66 -17.16 -3.13
CA GLN A 193 -33.84 -17.17 -1.68
C GLN A 193 -33.35 -15.90 -1.01
N ILE A 194 -32.53 -15.08 -1.67
CA ILE A 194 -32.03 -13.83 -1.11
C ILE A 194 -33.17 -12.84 -0.94
N GLN A 195 -33.30 -12.31 0.29
CA GLN A 195 -34.23 -11.22 0.59
C GLN A 195 -33.48 -9.89 0.62
N VAL A 196 -33.84 -8.99 -0.28
CA VAL A 196 -33.38 -7.61 -0.25
C VAL A 196 -34.28 -6.82 0.73
N ARG A 197 -33.66 -6.12 1.67
CA ARG A 197 -34.33 -5.44 2.76
C ARG A 197 -34.14 -3.92 2.70
N ASN A 198 -35.13 -3.17 3.11
CA ASN A 198 -34.96 -1.79 3.55
C ASN A 198 -34.76 -1.81 5.07
N PHE A 199 -33.77 -1.08 5.59
CA PHE A 199 -33.46 -1.01 7.01
C PHE A 199 -32.86 0.36 7.37
N GLU A 200 -32.83 0.68 8.66
CA GLU A 200 -32.10 1.79 9.22
C GLU A 200 -31.03 1.26 10.18
N TYR A 201 -29.89 1.96 10.29
CA TYR A 201 -28.88 1.61 11.28
C TYR A 201 -29.33 2.05 12.67
N ARG A 202 -29.08 1.21 13.66
CA ARG A 202 -29.29 1.52 15.08
C ARG A 202 -28.18 2.46 15.55
N THR A 203 -28.53 3.40 16.44
CA THR A 203 -27.56 4.28 17.09
C THR A 203 -26.75 3.52 18.15
N GLU A 204 -25.64 4.12 18.63
CA GLU A 204 -24.78 3.49 19.63
C GLU A 204 -25.51 3.08 20.91
N ASP A 205 -26.46 3.90 21.35
CA ASP A 205 -27.28 3.68 22.55
C ASP A 205 -28.37 2.61 22.36
N GLU A 206 -28.73 2.29 21.14
CA GLU A 206 -29.68 1.22 20.81
C GLU A 206 -29.01 -0.16 20.67
N ILE A 207 -27.68 -0.21 20.59
CA ILE A 207 -26.92 -1.47 20.45
C ILE A 207 -26.56 -1.98 21.84
N THR A 208 -27.13 -3.10 22.26
CA THR A 208 -26.87 -3.71 23.58
C THR A 208 -26.18 -5.05 23.52
N GLU A 209 -26.21 -5.73 22.36
CA GLU A 209 -25.71 -7.10 22.17
C GLU A 209 -24.28 -7.16 21.59
N LEU A 210 -23.77 -6.02 21.11
CA LEU A 210 -22.47 -5.87 20.48
C LEU A 210 -21.76 -4.64 21.04
N PRO A 211 -20.43 -4.52 20.87
CA PRO A 211 -19.73 -3.28 21.20
C PRO A 211 -20.30 -2.09 20.44
N SER A 212 -20.44 -0.94 21.11
CA SER A 212 -20.96 0.29 20.48
C SER A 212 -20.16 0.75 19.25
N THR A 213 -18.89 0.36 19.18
CA THR A 213 -18.01 0.57 18.00
C THR A 213 -18.50 -0.13 16.72
N CYS A 214 -19.48 -1.02 16.83
CA CYS A 214 -20.15 -1.62 15.67
C CYS A 214 -21.23 -0.69 15.05
N ALA A 215 -21.61 0.40 15.73
CA ALA A 215 -22.58 1.36 15.20
C ALA A 215 -22.07 2.02 13.92
N ILE A 216 -22.98 2.17 12.96
CA ILE A 216 -22.70 2.85 11.69
C ILE A 216 -23.50 4.16 11.68
N ALA A 217 -22.79 5.29 11.75
CA ALA A 217 -23.38 6.62 11.75
C ALA A 217 -23.89 7.01 10.34
N LYS A 218 -24.97 6.36 9.91
CA LYS A 218 -25.61 6.64 8.61
C LYS A 218 -27.13 6.70 8.82
N GLU A 219 -27.71 7.85 8.55
CA GLU A 219 -29.12 8.12 8.72
C GLU A 219 -29.97 7.68 7.52
N GLY A 220 -31.27 7.48 7.79
CA GLY A 220 -32.29 7.17 6.80
C GLY A 220 -32.29 5.73 6.32
N VAL A 221 -33.27 5.42 5.50
CA VAL A 221 -33.51 4.06 4.99
C VAL A 221 -32.41 3.64 4.03
N GLN A 222 -31.82 2.48 4.31
CA GLN A 222 -30.81 1.83 3.48
C GLN A 222 -31.42 0.63 2.74
N LEU A 223 -30.85 0.28 1.60
CA LEU A 223 -31.17 -0.93 0.85
C LEU A 223 -30.01 -1.91 0.97
N GLY A 224 -30.29 -3.16 1.31
CA GLY A 224 -29.25 -4.18 1.44
C GLY A 224 -29.79 -5.54 1.85
N VAL A 225 -28.91 -6.36 2.39
CA VAL A 225 -29.20 -7.70 2.88
C VAL A 225 -28.82 -7.84 4.36
N ILE A 226 -29.38 -8.82 5.05
CA ILE A 226 -29.03 -9.14 6.44
C ILE A 226 -28.04 -10.30 6.45
N ALA A 227 -26.89 -10.12 7.08
CA ALA A 227 -25.82 -11.11 7.08
C ALA A 227 -26.25 -12.49 7.60
N GLN A 228 -27.08 -12.54 8.64
CA GLN A 228 -27.60 -13.78 9.20
C GLN A 228 -28.55 -14.53 8.23
N GLU A 229 -29.30 -13.80 7.39
CA GLU A 229 -30.14 -14.41 6.35
C GLU A 229 -29.28 -14.97 5.20
N ILE A 230 -28.26 -14.20 4.78
CA ILE A 230 -27.31 -14.62 3.74
C ILE A 230 -26.50 -15.85 4.19
N GLU A 231 -26.06 -15.90 5.44
CA GLU A 231 -25.28 -17.03 5.99
C GLU A 231 -25.98 -18.38 5.84
N GLN A 232 -27.31 -18.40 5.90
CA GLN A 232 -28.10 -19.63 5.73
C GLN A 232 -28.13 -20.11 4.27
N ILE A 233 -27.98 -19.20 3.30
CA ILE A 233 -28.05 -19.49 1.88
C ILE A 233 -26.64 -19.67 1.29
N PHE A 234 -25.76 -18.74 1.63
CA PHE A 234 -24.39 -18.63 1.14
C PHE A 234 -23.42 -18.38 2.31
N PRO A 235 -23.05 -19.39 3.10
CA PRO A 235 -22.17 -19.21 4.25
C PRO A 235 -20.78 -18.69 3.86
N ASP A 236 -20.33 -18.92 2.64
CA ASP A 236 -19.07 -18.44 2.08
C ASP A 236 -19.04 -16.93 1.80
N LEU A 237 -20.20 -16.26 1.82
CA LEU A 237 -20.29 -14.80 1.67
C LEU A 237 -20.29 -14.06 3.00
N VAL A 238 -20.32 -14.73 4.14
CA VAL A 238 -20.44 -14.09 5.45
C VAL A 238 -19.19 -14.34 6.30
N ASN A 239 -18.64 -13.26 6.82
CA ASN A 239 -17.55 -13.32 7.80
C ASN A 239 -17.99 -12.72 9.13
N THR A 240 -17.43 -13.22 10.23
CA THR A 240 -17.58 -12.63 11.56
C THR A 240 -16.30 -11.90 11.92
N GLU A 241 -16.41 -10.62 12.23
CA GLU A 241 -15.31 -9.78 12.67
C GLU A 241 -14.90 -10.10 14.11
N SER A 242 -13.74 -9.60 14.53
CA SER A 242 -13.26 -9.74 15.91
C SER A 242 -14.18 -9.09 16.95
N THR A 243 -15.01 -8.13 16.54
CA THR A 243 -16.04 -7.47 17.33
C THR A 243 -17.30 -8.32 17.55
N GLY A 244 -17.43 -9.44 16.83
CA GLY A 244 -18.64 -10.25 16.78
C GLY A 244 -19.65 -9.79 15.71
N CYS A 245 -19.45 -8.65 15.08
CA CYS A 245 -20.28 -8.19 13.97
C CYS A 245 -20.11 -9.10 12.76
N LYS A 246 -21.19 -9.34 12.03
CA LYS A 246 -21.15 -10.07 10.75
C LYS A 246 -21.16 -9.08 9.57
N ASN A 247 -20.33 -9.36 8.58
CA ASN A 247 -20.34 -8.66 7.30
C ASN A 247 -20.62 -9.61 6.15
N VAL A 248 -21.12 -9.07 5.04
CA VAL A 248 -21.33 -9.81 3.79
C VAL A 248 -20.29 -9.35 2.78
N ASN A 249 -19.50 -10.31 2.28
CA ASN A 249 -18.59 -10.09 1.16
C ASN A 249 -19.33 -10.42 -0.16
N PRO A 250 -19.69 -9.45 -0.99
CA PRO A 250 -20.45 -9.68 -2.21
C PRO A 250 -19.61 -10.20 -3.40
N ASP A 251 -18.30 -10.39 -3.25
CA ASP A 251 -17.40 -10.72 -4.36
C ASP A 251 -17.87 -11.97 -5.15
N ASN A 252 -18.18 -13.04 -4.43
CA ASN A 252 -18.66 -14.28 -5.06
C ASN A 252 -20.11 -14.19 -5.56
N LEU A 253 -20.92 -13.27 -5.05
CA LEU A 253 -22.31 -13.10 -5.46
C LEU A 253 -22.43 -12.82 -6.96
N THR A 254 -21.49 -12.05 -7.53
CA THR A 254 -21.45 -11.77 -8.96
C THR A 254 -21.36 -13.07 -9.79
N TRP A 255 -20.61 -14.06 -9.35
CA TRP A 255 -20.45 -15.33 -10.08
C TRP A 255 -21.66 -16.23 -9.93
N TYR A 256 -22.33 -16.21 -8.79
CA TYR A 256 -23.64 -16.90 -8.61
C TYR A 256 -24.73 -16.27 -9.46
N LEU A 257 -24.73 -14.92 -9.60
CA LEU A 257 -25.64 -14.22 -10.51
C LEU A 257 -25.38 -14.58 -11.99
N VAL A 258 -24.11 -14.75 -12.40
CA VAL A 258 -23.77 -15.21 -13.76
C VAL A 258 -24.36 -16.60 -14.02
N ASN A 259 -24.26 -17.52 -13.06
CA ASN A 259 -24.86 -18.84 -13.18
C ASN A 259 -26.40 -18.77 -13.24
N ALA A 260 -27.02 -17.98 -12.36
CA ALA A 260 -28.48 -17.80 -12.34
C ALA A 260 -29.02 -17.25 -13.66
N VAL A 261 -28.30 -16.28 -14.28
CA VAL A 261 -28.68 -15.74 -15.60
C VAL A 261 -28.56 -16.80 -16.71
N LYS A 262 -27.52 -17.66 -16.67
CA LYS A 262 -27.36 -18.76 -17.62
C LYS A 262 -28.49 -19.80 -17.50
N GLU A 263 -28.84 -20.16 -16.25
CA GLU A 263 -29.95 -21.08 -15.98
C GLU A 263 -31.26 -20.50 -16.49
N LEU A 264 -31.57 -19.23 -16.15
CA LEU A 264 -32.79 -18.55 -16.61
C LEU A 264 -32.86 -18.46 -18.15
N ALA A 265 -31.75 -18.15 -18.82
CA ALA A 265 -31.67 -18.09 -20.28
C ALA A 265 -31.98 -19.46 -20.90
N ALA A 266 -31.46 -20.55 -20.32
CA ALA A 266 -31.75 -21.91 -20.79
C ALA A 266 -33.22 -22.33 -20.58
N GLU A 267 -33.85 -21.89 -19.48
CA GLU A 267 -35.28 -22.12 -19.24
C GLU A 267 -36.17 -21.36 -20.24
N VAL A 268 -35.84 -20.11 -20.48
CA VAL A 268 -36.54 -19.29 -21.51
C VAL A 268 -36.44 -19.91 -22.88
N GLU A 269 -35.28 -20.45 -23.26
CA GLU A 269 -35.08 -21.10 -24.55
C GLU A 269 -35.87 -22.41 -24.66
N LYS A 270 -35.93 -23.19 -23.60
CA LYS A 270 -36.82 -24.39 -23.53
C LYS A 270 -38.30 -24.05 -23.74
N LEU A 271 -38.76 -22.95 -23.08
CA LEU A 271 -40.14 -22.49 -23.24
C LEU A 271 -40.46 -22.01 -24.66
N LYS A 272 -39.51 -21.35 -25.33
CA LYS A 272 -39.66 -20.90 -26.72
C LYS A 272 -39.70 -22.07 -27.73
N ASN A 273 -38.93 -23.12 -27.45
CA ASN A 273 -38.84 -24.29 -28.35
C ASN A 273 -39.86 -25.38 -28.06
N GLY A 274 -40.56 -25.30 -26.91
CA GLY A 274 -41.60 -26.27 -26.50
C GLY A 274 -43.03 -25.81 -26.80
N SER A 275 -43.18 -24.60 -27.36
CA SER A 275 -44.42 -24.05 -27.92
C SER A 275 -44.38 -24.10 -29.45
#